data_239bd0ddc22b1ba2a739d9127fb9c417
#
_entry.id   239bd0ddc22b1ba2a739d9127fb9c417
#
_cell.length_a   1.000
_cell.length_b   1.000
_cell.length_c   1.000
_cell.angle_alpha   90.00
_cell.angle_beta   90.00
_cell.angle_gamma   90.00
#
_symmetry.space_group_name_H-M   'P 1'
#
loop_
_entity.id
_entity.type
_entity.pdbx_description
1 polymer ?
#
loop_
_entity_poly.entity_id
_entity_poly.type
_entity_poly.pdbx_seq_one_letter_code
_entity_poly.pdbx_strand_id
1 'polypeptide(L)'
;MKINEFAQRDDFKLPFDIVDDLHVYMRNDPMFYRKDYYPTMTRISDLTKAKKKVDPHKEFTPMIDKACESYCTKFDIARDPSEVFSENDRKALVSKIYSEEIEGIRKGEY
;
A
#
# COMPACT_ATOMS: atom_id res chain seq x y z
N MET A 1 3.78 -18.61 -18.37
CA MET A 1 4.16 -17.26 -18.71
C MET A 1 4.99 -16.61 -17.62
N LYS A 2 5.95 -15.85 -18.01
CA LYS A 2 6.84 -15.21 -17.05
C LYS A 2 6.28 -13.86 -16.59
N ILE A 3 6.43 -13.58 -15.33
CA ILE A 3 5.90 -12.34 -14.76
C ILE A 3 6.52 -11.10 -15.40
N ASN A 4 7.81 -11.14 -15.69
CA ASN A 4 8.48 -10.00 -16.29
C ASN A 4 7.97 -9.65 -17.69
N GLU A 5 7.34 -10.60 -18.36
CA GLU A 5 6.74 -10.32 -19.66
C GLU A 5 5.52 -9.42 -19.51
N PHE A 6 4.81 -9.55 -18.41
CA PHE A 6 3.69 -8.65 -18.13
C PHE A 6 4.16 -7.22 -17.96
N ALA A 7 5.24 -7.04 -17.23
CA ALA A 7 5.72 -5.70 -16.93
C ALA A 7 6.29 -4.99 -18.13
N GLN A 8 6.62 -5.71 -19.20
CA GLN A 8 7.24 -5.14 -20.38
C GLN A 8 6.25 -4.83 -21.49
N ARG A 9 5.00 -5.18 -21.34
CA ARG A 9 4.01 -4.97 -22.38
C ARG A 9 3.26 -3.68 -22.19
N ASP A 10 2.95 -3.01 -23.29
CA ASP A 10 2.12 -1.82 -23.27
C ASP A 10 0.69 -2.15 -22.87
N ASP A 11 0.23 -3.33 -23.26
CA ASP A 11 -1.09 -3.81 -22.93
C ASP A 11 -1.09 -4.63 -21.63
N PHE A 12 -0.12 -4.38 -20.81
CA PHE A 12 0.06 -5.09 -19.55
C PHE A 12 -1.20 -5.05 -18.71
N LYS A 13 -1.71 -6.22 -18.40
CA LYS A 13 -2.83 -6.38 -17.47
C LYS A 13 -2.39 -7.35 -16.40
N LEU A 14 -2.59 -6.95 -15.17
CA LEU A 14 -2.25 -7.82 -14.06
C LEU A 14 -3.24 -8.97 -14.00
N PRO A 15 -2.76 -10.21 -13.95
CA PRO A 15 -3.64 -11.37 -13.80
C PRO A 15 -4.18 -11.50 -12.38
N PHE A 16 -3.77 -10.60 -11.52
CA PHE A 16 -4.14 -10.56 -10.13
C PHE A 16 -4.47 -9.13 -9.78
N ASP A 17 -5.04 -8.95 -8.61
CA ASP A 17 -5.42 -7.63 -8.13
C ASP A 17 -4.16 -6.79 -7.86
N ILE A 18 -4.01 -5.67 -8.54
CA ILE A 18 -2.86 -4.79 -8.36
C ILE A 18 -2.84 -4.19 -6.95
N VAL A 19 -4.00 -4.02 -6.34
CA VAL A 19 -4.10 -3.53 -4.96
C VAL A 19 -3.47 -4.54 -4.02
N ASP A 20 -3.77 -5.83 -4.22
CA ASP A 20 -3.17 -6.89 -3.41
C ASP A 20 -1.66 -6.92 -3.59
N ASP A 21 -1.20 -6.79 -4.83
CA ASP A 21 0.22 -6.84 -5.11
C ASP A 21 0.97 -5.67 -4.48
N LEU A 22 0.39 -4.49 -4.56
CA LEU A 22 0.97 -3.32 -3.91
C LEU A 22 1.03 -3.52 -2.40
N HIS A 23 -0.01 -4.06 -1.80
CA HIS A 23 -0.04 -4.32 -0.36
C HIS A 23 1.05 -5.32 0.04
N VAL A 24 1.21 -6.38 -0.74
CA VAL A 24 2.30 -7.35 -0.51
C VAL A 24 3.66 -6.67 -0.61
N TYR A 25 3.86 -5.82 -1.62
CA TYR A 25 5.10 -5.07 -1.77
C TYR A 25 5.39 -4.21 -0.54
N MET A 26 4.39 -3.48 -0.06
CA MET A 26 4.55 -2.60 1.08
C MET A 26 5.00 -3.34 2.34
N ARG A 27 4.54 -4.57 2.50
CA ARG A 27 4.86 -5.38 3.67
C ARG A 27 6.17 -6.12 3.53
N ASN A 28 6.58 -6.44 2.31
CA ASN A 28 7.75 -7.29 2.07
C ASN A 28 9.01 -6.54 1.66
N ASP A 29 8.89 -5.29 1.22
CA ASP A 29 10.07 -4.48 0.95
C ASP A 29 10.63 -3.95 2.27
N PRO A 30 11.84 -4.39 2.68
CA PRO A 30 12.35 -4.02 4.01
C PRO A 30 12.53 -2.53 4.22
N MET A 31 12.94 -1.81 3.18
CA MET A 31 13.13 -0.36 3.29
C MET A 31 11.80 0.34 3.46
N PHE A 32 10.85 0.02 2.61
CA PHE A 32 9.54 0.65 2.68
C PHE A 32 8.84 0.31 3.99
N TYR A 33 8.90 -0.95 4.39
CA TYR A 33 8.26 -1.40 5.63
C TYR A 33 8.77 -0.60 6.82
N ARG A 34 10.09 -0.47 6.94
CA ARG A 34 10.68 0.22 8.09
C ARG A 34 10.47 1.73 8.07
N LYS A 35 10.54 2.34 6.90
CA LYS A 35 10.50 3.80 6.79
C LYS A 35 9.10 4.38 6.72
N ASP A 36 8.18 3.65 6.12
CA ASP A 36 6.86 4.20 5.81
C ASP A 36 5.71 3.37 6.37
N TYR A 37 5.75 2.06 6.19
CA TYR A 37 4.62 1.21 6.57
C TYR A 37 4.48 1.09 8.09
N TYR A 38 5.52 0.62 8.73
CA TYR A 38 5.51 0.39 10.19
C TYR A 38 5.25 1.68 10.98
N PRO A 39 5.90 2.80 10.66
CA PRO A 39 5.63 4.05 11.39
C PRO A 39 4.19 4.51 11.25
N THR A 40 3.60 4.37 10.05
CA THR A 40 2.21 4.74 9.83
C THR A 40 1.27 3.87 10.64
N MET A 41 1.50 2.56 10.65
CA MET A 41 0.67 1.64 11.42
C MET A 41 0.81 1.89 12.92
N THR A 42 2.03 2.19 13.38
CA THR A 42 2.26 2.53 14.78
C THR A 42 1.49 3.77 15.20
N ARG A 43 1.50 4.81 14.35
CA ARG A 43 0.77 6.03 14.64
C ARG A 43 -0.73 5.78 14.75
N ILE A 44 -1.27 4.98 13.82
CA ILE A 44 -2.70 4.66 13.85
C ILE A 44 -3.04 3.82 15.08
N SER A 45 -2.16 2.91 15.45
CA SER A 45 -2.32 2.13 16.68
C SER A 45 -2.38 3.04 17.91
N ASP A 46 -1.47 4.00 17.98
CA ASP A 46 -1.43 4.93 19.12
C ASP A 46 -2.71 5.77 19.19
N LEU A 47 -3.18 6.26 18.04
CA LEU A 47 -4.42 7.02 17.98
C LEU A 47 -5.61 6.17 18.42
N THR A 48 -5.64 4.92 18.00
CA THR A 48 -6.71 3.99 18.36
C THR A 48 -6.70 3.71 19.86
N LYS A 49 -5.52 3.48 20.44
CA LYS A 49 -5.39 3.24 21.88
C LYS A 49 -5.80 4.47 22.69
N ALA A 50 -5.52 5.64 22.16
CA ALA A 50 -5.92 6.89 22.82
C ALA A 50 -7.39 7.23 22.60
N LYS A 51 -8.13 6.35 21.91
CA LYS A 51 -9.55 6.52 21.60
C LYS A 51 -9.82 7.78 20.79
N LYS A 52 -8.85 8.19 19.99
CA LYS A 52 -9.03 9.31 19.09
C LYS A 52 -9.64 8.83 17.79
N LYS A 53 -10.38 9.74 17.14
CA LYS A 53 -10.99 9.42 15.86
C LYS A 53 -9.92 9.27 14.80
N VAL A 54 -9.97 8.15 14.07
CA VAL A 54 -9.02 7.87 12.99
C VAL A 54 -9.77 7.92 11.66
N ASP A 55 -9.24 8.70 10.73
CA ASP A 55 -9.70 8.70 9.35
C ASP A 55 -8.69 7.91 8.53
N PRO A 56 -8.98 6.66 8.15
CA PRO A 56 -8.02 5.83 7.44
C PRO A 56 -7.54 6.45 6.13
N HIS A 57 -8.42 7.10 5.39
CA HIS A 57 -8.03 7.70 4.13
C HIS A 57 -7.01 8.81 4.33
N LYS A 58 -7.24 9.66 5.31
CA LYS A 58 -6.31 10.73 5.61
C LYS A 58 -4.97 10.21 6.10
N GLU A 59 -4.99 9.21 6.97
CA GLU A 59 -3.76 8.70 7.58
C GLU A 59 -2.92 7.87 6.64
N PHE A 60 -3.55 7.09 5.77
CA PHE A 60 -2.83 6.20 4.88
C PHE A 60 -2.38 6.83 3.55
N THR A 61 -3.05 7.89 3.10
CA THR A 61 -2.79 8.46 1.78
C THR A 61 -1.33 8.78 1.52
N PRO A 62 -0.60 9.48 2.43
CA PRO A 62 0.81 9.77 2.18
C PRO A 62 1.66 8.52 2.01
N MET A 63 1.39 7.50 2.81
CA MET A 63 2.12 6.23 2.72
C MET A 63 1.82 5.54 1.39
N ILE A 64 0.57 5.52 0.98
CA ILE A 64 0.17 4.86 -0.26
C ILE A 64 0.76 5.57 -1.47
N ASP A 65 0.79 6.89 -1.46
CA ASP A 65 1.41 7.64 -2.55
C ASP A 65 2.88 7.28 -2.71
N LYS A 66 3.61 7.18 -1.61
CA LYS A 66 5.00 6.74 -1.64
C LYS A 66 5.14 5.31 -2.11
N ALA A 67 4.22 4.45 -1.71
CA ALA A 67 4.24 3.06 -2.13
C ALA A 67 4.06 2.94 -3.64
N CYS A 68 3.15 3.71 -4.20
CA CYS A 68 2.93 3.71 -5.65
C CYS A 68 4.18 4.12 -6.41
N GLU A 69 4.85 5.17 -5.96
CA GLU A 69 6.08 5.64 -6.57
C GLU A 69 7.19 4.59 -6.45
N SER A 70 7.38 4.04 -5.25
CA SER A 70 8.40 3.04 -4.99
C SER A 70 8.17 1.77 -5.80
N TYR A 71 6.93 1.35 -5.90
CA TYR A 71 6.57 0.18 -6.69
C TYR A 71 6.94 0.36 -8.16
N CYS A 72 6.56 1.49 -8.74
CA CYS A 72 6.86 1.77 -10.13
C CYS A 72 8.35 1.86 -10.37
N THR A 73 9.11 2.45 -9.44
CA THR A 73 10.56 2.54 -9.56
C THR A 73 11.20 1.16 -9.47
N LYS A 74 10.79 0.36 -8.50
CA LYS A 74 11.40 -0.95 -8.28
C LYS A 74 11.16 -1.90 -9.45
N PHE A 75 9.99 -1.86 -10.03
CA PHE A 75 9.63 -2.77 -11.13
C PHE A 75 9.84 -2.13 -12.50
N ASP A 76 10.52 -0.99 -12.53
CA ASP A 76 10.90 -0.31 -13.76
C ASP A 76 9.69 -0.06 -14.67
N ILE A 77 8.61 0.42 -14.09
CA ILE A 77 7.40 0.75 -14.83
C ILE A 77 7.52 2.19 -15.32
N ALA A 78 7.62 2.37 -16.62
CA ALA A 78 7.82 3.68 -17.24
C ALA A 78 6.50 4.44 -17.41
N ARG A 79 5.67 4.41 -16.38
CA ARG A 79 4.38 5.09 -16.39
C ARG A 79 4.25 5.92 -15.11
N ASP A 80 3.44 6.94 -15.20
CA ASP A 80 3.13 7.73 -14.02
C ASP A 80 2.42 6.85 -12.99
N PRO A 81 2.83 6.87 -11.73
CA PRO A 81 2.16 6.08 -10.69
C PRO A 81 0.66 6.32 -10.61
N SER A 82 0.19 7.52 -10.92
CA SER A 82 -1.24 7.82 -10.92
C SER A 82 -1.98 7.14 -12.06
N GLU A 83 -1.27 6.75 -13.12
CA GLU A 83 -1.87 6.00 -14.22
C GLU A 83 -1.93 4.50 -13.90
N VAL A 84 -0.93 4.00 -13.16
CA VAL A 84 -0.88 2.59 -12.78
C VAL A 84 -1.86 2.30 -11.65
N PHE A 85 -1.94 3.20 -10.68
CA PHE A 85 -2.81 3.07 -9.53
C PHE A 85 -3.83 4.20 -9.53
N SER A 86 -5.05 3.91 -9.95
CA SER A 86 -6.12 4.89 -9.99
C SER A 86 -6.51 5.35 -8.59
N GLU A 87 -7.28 6.42 -8.50
CA GLU A 87 -7.81 6.88 -7.23
C GLU A 87 -8.64 5.80 -6.54
N ASN A 88 -9.43 5.05 -7.33
CA ASN A 88 -10.22 3.96 -6.78
C ASN A 88 -9.34 2.85 -6.24
N ASP A 89 -8.23 2.54 -6.91
CA ASP A 89 -7.28 1.55 -6.43
C ASP A 89 -6.67 1.97 -5.09
N ARG A 90 -6.32 3.24 -4.97
CA ARG A 90 -5.75 3.77 -3.73
C ARG A 90 -6.74 3.73 -2.59
N LYS A 91 -8.00 4.09 -2.85
CA LYS A 91 -9.05 4.01 -1.84
C LYS A 91 -9.34 2.57 -1.43
N ALA A 92 -9.34 1.66 -2.40
CA ALA A 92 -9.53 0.25 -2.11
C ALA A 92 -8.40 -0.29 -1.23
N LEU A 93 -7.16 0.17 -1.49
CA LEU A 93 -6.02 -0.24 -0.69
C LEU A 93 -6.13 0.26 0.75
N VAL A 94 -6.56 1.51 0.93
CA VAL A 94 -6.79 2.05 2.28
C VAL A 94 -7.75 1.17 3.04
N SER A 95 -8.89 0.85 2.44
CA SER A 95 -9.91 0.02 3.07
C SER A 95 -9.37 -1.37 3.38
N LYS A 96 -8.62 -1.95 2.45
CA LYS A 96 -8.03 -3.27 2.61
C LYS A 96 -7.04 -3.31 3.77
N ILE A 97 -6.12 -2.37 3.82
CA ILE A 97 -5.12 -2.31 4.88
C ILE A 97 -5.81 -2.16 6.23
N TYR A 98 -6.71 -1.22 6.32
CA TYR A 98 -7.39 -0.95 7.58
C TYR A 98 -8.17 -2.18 8.06
N SER A 99 -8.89 -2.83 7.15
CA SER A 99 -9.68 -4.01 7.47
C SER A 99 -8.81 -5.19 7.91
N GLU A 100 -7.72 -5.45 7.19
CA GLU A 100 -6.86 -6.59 7.48
C GLU A 100 -5.95 -6.39 8.69
N GLU A 101 -5.58 -5.14 8.97
CA GLU A 101 -4.64 -4.84 10.05
C GLU A 101 -5.34 -4.43 11.34
N ILE A 102 -6.67 -4.30 11.32
CA ILE A 102 -7.42 -3.80 12.48
C ILE A 102 -7.22 -4.68 13.71
N GLU A 103 -7.08 -5.99 13.53
CA GLU A 103 -6.85 -6.91 14.63
C GLU A 103 -5.51 -6.64 15.30
N GLY A 104 -4.45 -6.46 14.50
CA GLY A 104 -3.14 -6.14 15.03
C GLY A 104 -3.15 -4.79 15.75
N ILE A 105 -3.86 -3.81 15.19
CA ILE A 105 -3.98 -2.50 15.81
C ILE A 105 -4.69 -2.60 17.15
N ARG A 106 -5.79 -3.34 17.21
CA ARG A 106 -6.57 -3.51 18.44
C ARG A 106 -5.79 -4.25 19.50
N LYS A 107 -4.96 -5.22 19.10
CA LYS A 107 -4.13 -5.97 20.03
C LYS A 107 -2.86 -5.23 20.43
N GLY A 108 -2.59 -4.10 19.79
CA GLY A 108 -1.41 -3.32 20.11
C GLY A 108 -0.12 -3.90 19.56
N GLU A 109 -0.18 -4.57 18.43
CA GLU A 109 1.00 -5.17 17.81
C GLU A 109 1.89 -4.16 17.10
N TYR A 110 1.41 -2.95 16.91
CA TYR A 110 2.18 -1.88 16.28
C TYR A 110 2.58 -0.82 17.30
#